data_28d3107ac596facb1318b403196f1e81
#
_entry.id   28d3107ac596facb1318b403196f1e81
#
_cell.length_a   1.000
_cell.length_b   1.000
_cell.length_c   1.000
_cell.angle_alpha   90.00
_cell.angle_beta   90.00
_cell.angle_gamma   90.00
#
_symmetry.space_group_name_H-M   'P 1'
#
loop_
_entity.id
_entity.type
_entity.pdbx_description
1 polymer ?
#
loop_
_entity_poly.entity_id
_entity_poly.type
_entity_poly.pdbx_seq_one_letter_code
_entity_poly.pdbx_strand_id
1 'polypeptide(L)'
;MRIDDCIHFCAPSRLIIEMGYRHKLPQLLHGLGYQRGLLVTDSFFVEKTLWVSEYVAACKRLGVHVDVYAGGQADPTTDLCDRATTELRIALDGQTPDHVVSLGGGSNIDLAKALCVTLPLGRPVRDFSAGVTSDSPVIDHICVPTTAGTGSELTPGAILFDPATGIKTALMDNRLRPVIAAVDPELTFTCPPKVTAESGIDALTHALESFITLDSSQFDRNGSVDPGYSGRSGLTMIFARESIRLAAAYLLRCYENGNDVEARVGMCYASVYAAMSYGSAGLNAVHGIAYGVAALTHKSHGATNAVVLPYAIDVLRESRHAELLEVARVFGIDAVDDVQAVRTLPHRLRDLVGKLDIPTDLNAFGIPRTSLKDLLTDSLGVTRLAKAFPVGNIEESYAEIIDNAWQGVLRDEKAERLTAA
;
A
#
# COMPACT_ATOMS: atom_id res chain seq x y z
N MET A 1 -13.28 -14.99 -18.05
CA MET A 1 -12.22 -15.96 -17.70
C MET A 1 -11.40 -16.20 -18.97
N ARG A 2 -10.12 -15.93 -18.90
CA ARG A 2 -9.20 -16.18 -20.02
C ARG A 2 -8.61 -17.59 -19.86
N ILE A 3 -8.44 -18.32 -20.95
CA ILE A 3 -7.91 -19.69 -20.90
C ILE A 3 -6.43 -19.72 -20.47
N ASP A 4 -5.71 -18.63 -20.71
CA ASP A 4 -4.30 -18.42 -20.41
C ASP A 4 -4.04 -17.73 -19.06
N ASP A 5 -5.09 -17.45 -18.26
CA ASP A 5 -4.93 -16.92 -16.90
C ASP A 5 -4.14 -17.92 -16.05
N CYS A 6 -3.03 -17.45 -15.52
CA CYS A 6 -2.22 -18.20 -14.57
C CYS A 6 -2.35 -17.52 -13.19
N ILE A 7 -3.29 -18.01 -12.39
CA ILE A 7 -3.65 -17.41 -11.12
C ILE A 7 -2.72 -17.94 -10.03
N HIS A 8 -1.92 -17.04 -9.45
CA HIS A 8 -1.22 -17.26 -8.19
C HIS A 8 -1.75 -16.23 -7.19
N PHE A 9 -2.53 -16.69 -6.22
CA PHE A 9 -3.26 -15.83 -5.30
C PHE A 9 -3.03 -16.26 -3.87
N CYS A 10 -2.50 -15.35 -3.05
CA CYS A 10 -2.26 -15.57 -1.64
C CYS A 10 -2.99 -14.49 -0.81
N ALA A 11 -3.56 -14.92 0.32
CA ALA A 11 -4.24 -14.07 1.28
C ALA A 11 -3.92 -14.54 2.71
N PRO A 12 -4.20 -13.74 3.75
CA PRO A 12 -4.17 -14.20 5.14
C PRO A 12 -5.03 -15.44 5.37
N SER A 13 -4.62 -16.30 6.30
CA SER A 13 -5.44 -17.46 6.68
C SER A 13 -6.78 -17.04 7.27
N ARG A 14 -6.83 -15.86 7.91
CA ARG A 14 -8.06 -15.25 8.43
C ARG A 14 -8.08 -13.77 8.09
N LEU A 15 -9.13 -13.34 7.43
CA LEU A 15 -9.49 -11.94 7.26
C LEU A 15 -10.79 -11.68 8.02
N ILE A 16 -10.76 -10.73 8.94
CA ILE A 16 -11.90 -10.35 9.77
C ILE A 16 -12.12 -8.85 9.59
N ILE A 17 -13.33 -8.47 9.25
CA ILE A 17 -13.75 -7.07 9.15
C ILE A 17 -14.98 -6.90 10.02
N GLU A 18 -14.80 -6.32 11.21
CA GLU A 18 -15.88 -6.18 12.19
C GLU A 18 -15.60 -5.01 13.14
N MET A 19 -16.58 -4.13 13.32
CA MET A 19 -16.50 -3.02 14.27
C MET A 19 -16.33 -3.54 15.71
N GLY A 20 -15.32 -2.98 16.41
CA GLY A 20 -15.00 -3.38 17.78
C GLY A 20 -14.27 -4.72 17.88
N TYR A 21 -13.83 -5.32 16.76
CA TYR A 21 -13.19 -6.64 16.79
C TYR A 21 -11.90 -6.68 17.62
N ARG A 22 -11.21 -5.56 17.76
CA ARG A 22 -10.02 -5.43 18.64
C ARG A 22 -10.25 -5.96 20.05
N HIS A 23 -11.50 -5.88 20.56
CA HIS A 23 -11.86 -6.38 21.89
C HIS A 23 -12.02 -7.92 21.94
N LYS A 24 -12.24 -8.57 20.79
CA LYS A 24 -12.37 -10.03 20.65
C LYS A 24 -11.05 -10.70 20.29
N LEU A 25 -10.08 -9.93 19.77
CA LEU A 25 -8.80 -10.45 19.31
C LEU A 25 -8.04 -11.25 20.40
N PRO A 26 -7.96 -10.79 21.68
CA PRO A 26 -7.29 -11.56 22.73
C PRO A 26 -7.88 -12.97 22.92
N GLN A 27 -9.21 -13.11 22.86
CA GLN A 27 -9.88 -14.41 22.98
C GLN A 27 -9.56 -15.31 21.78
N LEU A 28 -9.51 -14.76 20.56
CA LEU A 28 -9.12 -15.51 19.37
C LEU A 28 -7.70 -16.04 19.51
N LEU A 29 -6.74 -15.19 19.89
CA LEU A 29 -5.33 -15.58 20.02
C LEU A 29 -5.14 -16.65 21.10
N HIS A 30 -5.76 -16.47 22.27
CA HIS A 30 -5.76 -17.49 23.31
C HIS A 30 -6.36 -18.82 22.81
N GLY A 31 -7.50 -18.76 22.10
CA GLY A 31 -8.16 -19.97 21.56
C GLY A 31 -7.35 -20.69 20.47
N LEU A 32 -6.42 -19.96 19.79
CA LEU A 32 -5.46 -20.53 18.83
C LEU A 32 -4.20 -21.08 19.51
N GLY A 33 -4.05 -20.92 20.83
CA GLY A 33 -2.93 -21.46 21.59
C GLY A 33 -1.73 -20.55 21.74
N TYR A 34 -1.81 -19.28 21.27
CA TYR A 34 -0.74 -18.30 21.47
C TYR A 34 -0.58 -17.95 22.95
N GLN A 35 0.66 -17.86 23.43
CA GLN A 35 0.98 -17.66 24.85
C GLN A 35 1.86 -16.45 25.12
N ARG A 36 2.77 -16.11 24.19
CA ARG A 36 3.69 -14.98 24.35
C ARG A 36 3.78 -14.14 23.08
N GLY A 37 3.13 -12.99 23.10
CA GLY A 37 3.07 -12.04 22.01
C GLY A 37 4.01 -10.86 22.17
N LEU A 38 4.38 -10.25 21.02
CA LEU A 38 4.96 -8.92 20.94
C LEU A 38 3.97 -8.00 20.24
N LEU A 39 3.54 -6.93 20.90
CA LEU A 39 2.76 -5.86 20.26
C LEU A 39 3.71 -4.77 19.73
N VAL A 40 3.71 -4.56 18.41
CA VAL A 40 4.48 -3.49 17.72
C VAL A 40 3.54 -2.35 17.37
N THR A 41 3.87 -1.14 17.85
CA THR A 41 3.07 0.06 17.63
C THR A 41 3.96 1.30 17.72
N ASP A 42 3.38 2.49 17.70
CA ASP A 42 4.06 3.75 17.96
C ASP A 42 3.60 4.40 19.28
N SER A 43 4.29 5.47 19.70
CA SER A 43 4.04 6.15 20.97
C SER A 43 2.63 6.76 21.04
N PHE A 44 2.03 7.17 19.91
CA PHE A 44 0.69 7.74 19.89
C PHE A 44 -0.35 6.78 20.46
N PHE A 45 -0.33 5.50 20.03
CA PHE A 45 -1.31 4.54 20.50
C PHE A 45 -1.13 4.19 21.98
N VAL A 46 0.09 4.21 22.49
CA VAL A 46 0.38 3.99 23.91
C VAL A 46 -0.03 5.17 24.78
N GLU A 47 0.28 6.39 24.35
CA GLU A 47 0.12 7.60 25.18
C GLU A 47 -1.22 8.30 25.02
N LYS A 48 -1.84 8.22 23.83
CA LYS A 48 -3.03 8.98 23.46
C LYS A 48 -4.30 8.15 23.35
N THR A 49 -4.19 6.82 23.44
CA THR A 49 -5.35 5.93 23.40
C THR A 49 -5.31 4.91 24.53
N LEU A 50 -6.44 4.23 24.77
CA LEU A 50 -6.51 3.12 25.73
C LEU A 50 -6.30 1.76 25.05
N TRP A 51 -6.18 1.71 23.73
CA TRP A 51 -6.21 0.44 22.96
C TRP A 51 -5.10 -0.52 23.35
N VAL A 52 -3.87 -0.02 23.53
CA VAL A 52 -2.73 -0.87 23.93
C VAL A 52 -2.92 -1.41 25.35
N SER A 53 -3.29 -0.54 26.30
CA SER A 53 -3.49 -0.95 27.69
C SER A 53 -4.66 -1.93 27.86
N GLU A 54 -5.76 -1.71 27.14
CA GLU A 54 -6.93 -2.60 27.11
C GLU A 54 -6.57 -3.98 26.52
N TYR A 55 -5.85 -4.01 25.41
CA TYR A 55 -5.38 -5.22 24.75
C TYR A 55 -4.47 -6.04 25.70
N VAL A 56 -3.43 -5.40 26.27
CA VAL A 56 -2.50 -6.06 27.20
C VAL A 56 -3.24 -6.60 28.44
N ALA A 57 -4.15 -5.81 29.01
CA ALA A 57 -4.94 -6.24 30.16
C ALA A 57 -5.87 -7.43 29.81
N ALA A 58 -6.46 -7.43 28.61
CA ALA A 58 -7.31 -8.53 28.15
C ALA A 58 -6.51 -9.83 27.93
N CYS A 59 -5.35 -9.75 27.28
CA CYS A 59 -4.42 -10.87 27.10
C CYS A 59 -3.97 -11.45 28.46
N LYS A 60 -3.58 -10.57 29.39
CA LYS A 60 -3.15 -10.99 30.73
C LYS A 60 -4.25 -11.76 31.48
N ARG A 61 -5.52 -11.35 31.39
CA ARG A 61 -6.64 -12.07 31.99
C ARG A 61 -6.83 -13.49 31.44
N LEU A 62 -6.40 -13.70 30.20
CA LEU A 62 -6.46 -15.01 29.53
C LEU A 62 -5.17 -15.83 29.68
N GLY A 63 -4.18 -15.32 30.40
CA GLY A 63 -2.89 -16.01 30.61
C GLY A 63 -1.92 -15.82 29.43
N VAL A 64 -2.21 -14.93 28.48
CA VAL A 64 -1.30 -14.58 27.36
C VAL A 64 -0.40 -13.43 27.80
N HIS A 65 0.92 -13.64 27.77
CA HIS A 65 1.89 -12.60 28.02
C HIS A 65 2.08 -11.73 26.77
N VAL A 66 2.18 -10.40 26.93
CA VAL A 66 2.42 -9.47 25.83
C VAL A 66 3.47 -8.45 26.24
N ASP A 67 4.57 -8.47 25.50
CA ASP A 67 5.57 -7.41 25.50
C ASP A 67 5.16 -6.32 24.52
N VAL A 68 5.49 -5.04 24.77
CA VAL A 68 5.11 -3.91 23.91
C VAL A 68 6.35 -3.18 23.43
N TYR A 69 6.45 -3.02 22.11
CA TYR A 69 7.41 -2.13 21.45
C TYR A 69 6.68 -0.93 20.83
N ALA A 70 6.92 0.25 21.40
CA ALA A 70 6.25 1.49 20.99
C ALA A 70 7.16 2.43 20.16
N GLY A 71 8.22 1.87 19.57
CA GLY A 71 9.21 2.63 18.80
C GLY A 71 8.89 2.76 17.30
N GLY A 72 7.68 2.39 16.86
CA GLY A 72 7.25 2.57 15.48
C GLY A 72 7.30 4.04 15.04
N GLN A 73 7.64 4.27 13.78
CA GLN A 73 7.75 5.60 13.19
C GLN A 73 7.17 5.59 11.78
N ALA A 74 6.68 6.74 11.33
CA ALA A 74 6.31 6.91 9.92
C ALA A 74 7.54 6.69 9.03
N ASP A 75 7.36 6.02 7.89
CA ASP A 75 8.41 5.68 6.94
C ASP A 75 9.61 4.95 7.63
N PRO A 76 9.39 3.74 8.17
CA PRO A 76 10.37 3.05 8.99
C PRO A 76 11.65 2.77 8.21
N THR A 77 12.80 2.92 8.88
CA THR A 77 14.10 2.70 8.27
C THR A 77 14.66 1.31 8.57
N THR A 78 15.60 0.86 7.73
CA THR A 78 16.37 -0.36 8.01
C THR A 78 17.12 -0.25 9.33
N ASP A 79 17.69 0.92 9.66
CA ASP A 79 18.39 1.17 10.90
C ASP A 79 17.47 1.13 12.13
N LEU A 80 16.22 1.60 11.99
CA LEU A 80 15.20 1.46 13.04
C LEU A 80 14.91 -0.01 13.30
N CYS A 81 14.72 -0.81 12.26
CA CYS A 81 14.44 -2.24 12.39
C CYS A 81 15.59 -2.98 13.09
N ASP A 82 16.84 -2.70 12.71
CA ASP A 82 18.03 -3.34 13.29
C ASP A 82 18.22 -2.95 14.76
N ARG A 83 17.99 -1.68 15.12
CA ARG A 83 17.97 -1.24 16.54
C ARG A 83 16.86 -1.94 17.32
N ALA A 84 15.63 -1.92 16.81
CA ALA A 84 14.49 -2.58 17.43
C ALA A 84 14.75 -4.08 17.65
N THR A 85 15.33 -4.76 16.67
CA THR A 85 15.72 -6.18 16.78
C THR A 85 16.71 -6.38 17.95
N THR A 86 17.74 -5.52 18.04
CA THR A 86 18.74 -5.61 19.10
C THR A 86 18.15 -5.37 20.47
N GLU A 87 17.38 -4.28 20.63
CA GLU A 87 16.72 -3.90 21.88
C GLU A 87 15.74 -5.00 22.35
N LEU A 88 14.90 -5.49 21.44
CA LEU A 88 13.91 -6.53 21.77
C LEU A 88 14.56 -7.86 22.12
N ARG A 89 15.62 -8.27 21.45
CA ARG A 89 16.34 -9.51 21.82
C ARG A 89 16.92 -9.45 23.22
N ILE A 90 17.37 -8.28 23.65
CA ILE A 90 17.83 -8.05 25.05
C ILE A 90 16.62 -8.08 26.01
N ALA A 91 15.59 -7.31 25.70
CA ALA A 91 14.39 -7.19 26.57
C ALA A 91 13.65 -8.52 26.75
N LEU A 92 13.65 -9.34 25.71
CA LEU A 92 13.00 -10.67 25.70
C LEU A 92 13.92 -11.79 26.23
N ASP A 93 15.11 -11.46 26.73
CA ASP A 93 16.14 -12.42 27.22
C ASP A 93 16.43 -13.53 26.18
N GLY A 94 16.55 -13.14 24.90
CA GLY A 94 16.78 -14.04 23.78
C GLY A 94 15.60 -14.95 23.40
N GLN A 95 14.47 -14.86 24.11
CA GLN A 95 13.29 -15.65 23.78
C GLN A 95 12.55 -15.04 22.58
N THR A 96 12.14 -15.89 21.64
CA THR A 96 11.33 -15.46 20.49
C THR A 96 9.85 -15.51 20.86
N PRO A 97 9.04 -14.46 20.63
CA PRO A 97 7.60 -14.51 20.80
C PRO A 97 6.99 -15.53 19.82
N ASP A 98 5.88 -16.16 20.20
CA ASP A 98 5.17 -17.10 19.32
C ASP A 98 4.30 -16.36 18.27
N HIS A 99 4.00 -15.07 18.50
CA HIS A 99 3.33 -14.21 17.55
C HIS A 99 3.71 -12.74 17.73
N VAL A 100 3.55 -11.97 16.65
CA VAL A 100 3.67 -10.52 16.65
C VAL A 100 2.32 -9.91 16.27
N VAL A 101 1.85 -8.95 17.05
CA VAL A 101 0.67 -8.14 16.73
C VAL A 101 1.15 -6.75 16.32
N SER A 102 0.77 -6.27 15.14
CA SER A 102 0.97 -4.87 14.76
C SER A 102 -0.31 -4.07 14.92
N LEU A 103 -0.23 -2.94 15.64
CA LEU A 103 -1.31 -1.98 15.76
C LEU A 103 -0.84 -0.65 15.16
N GLY A 104 -1.50 -0.19 14.09
CA GLY A 104 -1.16 1.07 13.44
C GLY A 104 -1.37 1.07 11.94
N GLY A 105 -0.85 2.08 11.25
CA GLY A 105 -0.84 2.15 9.80
C GLY A 105 0.24 1.25 9.17
N GLY A 106 0.37 1.33 7.83
CA GLY A 106 1.33 0.51 7.07
C GLY A 106 2.76 0.54 7.61
N SER A 107 3.23 1.66 8.14
CA SER A 107 4.57 1.80 8.71
C SER A 107 4.80 0.86 9.92
N ASN A 108 3.84 0.78 10.84
CA ASN A 108 3.93 -0.12 11.99
C ASN A 108 3.80 -1.59 11.54
N ILE A 109 2.96 -1.86 10.54
CA ILE A 109 2.79 -3.20 9.97
C ILE A 109 4.07 -3.67 9.28
N ASP A 110 4.70 -2.82 8.47
CA ASP A 110 5.92 -3.15 7.73
C ASP A 110 7.10 -3.36 8.68
N LEU A 111 7.24 -2.52 9.73
CA LEU A 111 8.23 -2.74 10.77
C LEU A 111 8.01 -4.09 11.48
N ALA A 112 6.75 -4.42 11.82
CA ALA A 112 6.41 -5.68 12.47
C ALA A 112 6.72 -6.89 11.57
N LYS A 113 6.41 -6.82 10.27
CA LYS A 113 6.79 -7.86 9.30
C LYS A 113 8.30 -8.10 9.26
N ALA A 114 9.08 -7.00 9.23
CA ALA A 114 10.54 -7.10 9.26
C ALA A 114 11.02 -7.74 10.57
N LEU A 115 10.45 -7.36 11.72
CA LEU A 115 10.75 -7.95 13.02
C LEU A 115 10.38 -9.44 13.11
N CYS A 116 9.34 -9.89 12.42
CA CYS A 116 9.01 -11.32 12.36
C CYS A 116 10.12 -12.19 11.78
N VAL A 117 11.00 -11.61 10.98
CA VAL A 117 12.18 -12.28 10.39
C VAL A 117 13.45 -12.03 11.19
N THR A 118 13.69 -10.77 11.58
CA THR A 118 14.95 -10.38 12.19
C THR A 118 15.09 -10.84 13.65
N LEU A 119 14.00 -10.89 14.41
CA LEU A 119 14.02 -11.30 15.82
C LEU A 119 14.51 -12.76 16.02
N PRO A 120 13.98 -13.78 15.30
CA PRO A 120 14.46 -15.14 15.47
C PRO A 120 15.93 -15.31 15.07
N LEU A 121 16.38 -14.58 14.05
CA LEU A 121 17.69 -14.77 13.44
C LEU A 121 18.77 -13.85 14.01
N GLY A 122 18.40 -12.70 14.59
CA GLY A 122 19.34 -11.70 15.09
C GLY A 122 20.26 -11.12 14.01
N ARG A 123 19.78 -11.05 12.76
CA ARG A 123 20.53 -10.56 11.60
C ARG A 123 19.98 -9.22 11.12
N PRO A 124 20.82 -8.37 10.51
CA PRO A 124 20.38 -7.12 9.90
C PRO A 124 19.29 -7.34 8.86
N VAL A 125 18.31 -6.44 8.81
CA VAL A 125 17.17 -6.54 7.88
C VAL A 125 17.61 -6.50 6.42
N ARG A 126 18.71 -5.82 6.09
CA ARG A 126 19.28 -5.76 4.73
C ARG A 126 19.68 -7.14 4.18
N ASP A 127 19.99 -8.09 5.04
CA ASP A 127 20.32 -9.47 4.62
C ASP A 127 19.13 -10.17 3.96
N PHE A 128 17.92 -9.67 4.14
CA PHE A 128 16.68 -10.23 3.62
C PHE A 128 16.11 -9.47 2.42
N SER A 129 16.81 -8.46 1.91
CA SER A 129 16.39 -7.67 0.75
C SER A 129 16.23 -8.49 -0.55
N ALA A 130 16.95 -9.60 -0.67
CA ALA A 130 16.85 -10.57 -1.77
C ALA A 130 15.76 -11.63 -1.55
N GLY A 131 14.99 -11.53 -0.49
CA GLY A 131 13.99 -12.51 -0.05
C GLY A 131 14.42 -13.27 1.22
N VAL A 132 13.45 -13.90 1.86
CA VAL A 132 13.66 -14.73 3.05
C VAL A 132 14.00 -16.15 2.60
N THR A 133 15.08 -16.74 3.11
CA THR A 133 15.44 -18.13 2.75
C THR A 133 14.41 -19.13 3.26
N SER A 134 14.21 -20.24 2.55
CA SER A 134 13.16 -21.22 2.82
C SER A 134 13.22 -21.85 4.22
N ASP A 135 14.40 -21.89 4.82
CA ASP A 135 14.68 -22.43 6.15
C ASP A 135 14.68 -21.39 7.27
N SER A 136 14.51 -20.09 6.94
CA SER A 136 14.42 -19.04 7.94
C SER A 136 13.11 -19.14 8.71
N PRO A 137 13.13 -19.14 10.05
CA PRO A 137 11.91 -19.04 10.85
C PRO A 137 11.28 -17.64 10.65
N VAL A 138 9.96 -17.61 10.51
CA VAL A 138 9.16 -16.39 10.47
C VAL A 138 8.11 -16.49 11.56
N ILE A 139 8.02 -15.48 12.43
CA ILE A 139 7.03 -15.45 13.51
C ILE A 139 5.65 -15.15 12.89
N ASP A 140 4.61 -15.80 13.40
CA ASP A 140 3.22 -15.55 13.01
C ASP A 140 2.87 -14.07 13.24
N HIS A 141 2.38 -13.40 12.21
CA HIS A 141 2.03 -11.98 12.25
C HIS A 141 0.52 -11.79 12.22
N ILE A 142 0.02 -11.01 13.17
CA ILE A 142 -1.38 -10.60 13.31
C ILE A 142 -1.44 -9.07 13.08
N CYS A 143 -2.24 -8.62 12.14
CA CYS A 143 -2.35 -7.20 11.84
C CYS A 143 -3.66 -6.60 12.34
N VAL A 144 -3.55 -5.42 12.96
CA VAL A 144 -4.67 -4.57 13.36
C VAL A 144 -4.45 -3.18 12.75
N PRO A 145 -4.87 -2.96 11.48
CA PRO A 145 -4.67 -1.69 10.80
C PRO A 145 -5.54 -0.59 11.41
N THR A 146 -5.00 0.63 11.46
CA THR A 146 -5.71 1.82 11.92
C THR A 146 -5.93 2.85 10.82
N THR A 147 -5.49 2.57 9.59
CA THR A 147 -5.71 3.35 8.38
C THR A 147 -6.37 2.49 7.31
N ALA A 148 -7.19 3.10 6.47
CA ALA A 148 -7.82 2.43 5.32
C ALA A 148 -7.09 2.87 4.04
N GLY A 149 -5.96 2.22 3.75
CA GLY A 149 -5.11 2.68 2.63
C GLY A 149 -4.11 1.66 2.14
N THR A 150 -3.07 1.42 2.91
CA THR A 150 -1.91 0.65 2.47
C THR A 150 -2.20 -0.82 2.17
N GLY A 151 -3.18 -1.42 2.87
CA GLY A 151 -3.47 -2.86 2.72
C GLY A 151 -2.31 -3.78 3.13
N SER A 152 -1.32 -3.26 3.88
CA SER A 152 -0.15 -4.05 4.29
C SER A 152 -0.55 -5.28 5.11
N GLU A 153 -1.71 -5.26 5.76
CA GLU A 153 -2.27 -6.40 6.50
C GLU A 153 -2.60 -7.61 5.61
N LEU A 154 -2.61 -7.45 4.28
CA LEU A 154 -2.92 -8.53 3.33
C LEU A 154 -1.79 -8.85 2.35
N THR A 155 -0.66 -8.14 2.42
CA THR A 155 0.36 -8.19 1.36
C THR A 155 1.65 -8.89 1.80
N PRO A 156 2.47 -9.40 0.85
CA PRO A 156 3.70 -10.11 1.13
C PRO A 156 4.89 -9.18 1.40
N GLY A 157 4.70 -7.86 1.27
CA GLY A 157 5.78 -6.87 1.31
C GLY A 157 5.91 -6.18 2.66
N ALA A 158 7.14 -5.85 3.03
CA ALA A 158 7.48 -4.85 4.03
C ALA A 158 8.41 -3.82 3.38
N ILE A 159 8.04 -2.55 3.42
CA ILE A 159 8.78 -1.46 2.76
C ILE A 159 9.48 -0.62 3.82
N LEU A 160 10.80 -0.57 3.76
CA LEU A 160 11.66 0.20 4.67
C LEU A 160 12.50 1.20 3.87
N PHE A 161 12.71 2.39 4.41
CA PHE A 161 13.68 3.31 3.83
C PHE A 161 15.10 2.90 4.26
N ASP A 162 16.02 2.77 3.29
CA ASP A 162 17.41 2.47 3.58
C ASP A 162 18.27 3.76 3.54
N PRO A 163 18.68 4.31 4.70
CA PRO A 163 19.49 5.52 4.73
C PRO A 163 20.85 5.40 4.05
N ALA A 164 21.40 4.18 3.93
CA ALA A 164 22.72 3.96 3.30
C ALA A 164 22.65 4.11 1.77
N THR A 165 21.52 3.78 1.16
CA THR A 165 21.31 3.88 -0.29
C THR A 165 20.44 5.06 -0.69
N GLY A 166 19.70 5.67 0.27
CA GLY A 166 18.74 6.75 0.02
C GLY A 166 17.44 6.30 -0.66
N ILE A 167 17.19 4.99 -0.78
CA ILE A 167 16.02 4.44 -1.47
C ILE A 167 15.20 3.51 -0.57
N LYS A 168 13.94 3.26 -0.96
CA LYS A 168 13.09 2.27 -0.30
C LYS A 168 13.48 0.86 -0.70
N THR A 169 13.74 0.03 0.30
CA THR A 169 13.97 -1.41 0.15
C THR A 169 12.71 -2.18 0.47
N ALA A 170 12.43 -3.24 -0.29
CA ALA A 170 11.29 -4.10 -0.09
C ALA A 170 11.74 -5.51 0.32
N LEU A 171 11.27 -5.98 1.47
CA LEU A 171 11.28 -7.40 1.78
C LEU A 171 10.02 -8.00 1.14
N MET A 172 10.16 -8.94 0.21
CA MET A 172 9.05 -9.52 -0.53
C MET A 172 9.07 -11.05 -0.40
N ASP A 173 8.15 -11.59 0.39
CA ASP A 173 7.99 -13.04 0.58
C ASP A 173 6.55 -13.34 1.03
N ASN A 174 5.92 -14.39 0.46
CA ASN A 174 4.55 -14.75 0.85
C ASN A 174 4.42 -15.16 2.33
N ARG A 175 5.50 -15.56 2.99
CA ARG A 175 5.53 -15.86 4.43
C ARG A 175 5.45 -14.61 5.32
N LEU A 176 5.70 -13.41 4.75
CA LEU A 176 5.48 -12.15 5.45
C LEU A 176 4.01 -11.71 5.44
N ARG A 177 3.14 -12.42 4.68
CA ARG A 177 1.72 -12.15 4.77
C ARG A 177 1.25 -12.49 6.18
N PRO A 178 0.51 -11.59 6.82
CA PRO A 178 -0.06 -11.88 8.14
C PRO A 178 -0.92 -13.15 8.11
N VAL A 179 -0.87 -13.93 9.15
CA VAL A 179 -1.76 -15.08 9.32
C VAL A 179 -3.18 -14.64 9.68
N ILE A 180 -3.31 -13.49 10.34
CA ILE A 180 -4.59 -12.87 10.68
C ILE A 180 -4.54 -11.39 10.34
N ALA A 181 -5.50 -10.93 9.56
CA ALA A 181 -5.81 -9.52 9.37
C ALA A 181 -7.12 -9.20 10.09
N ALA A 182 -7.05 -8.41 11.17
CA ALA A 182 -8.19 -8.02 12.00
C ALA A 182 -8.48 -6.53 11.75
N VAL A 183 -9.31 -6.26 10.77
CA VAL A 183 -9.71 -4.91 10.37
C VAL A 183 -10.90 -4.49 11.23
N ASP A 184 -10.65 -3.56 12.16
CA ASP A 184 -11.67 -2.93 12.98
C ASP A 184 -11.90 -1.50 12.47
N PRO A 185 -13.01 -1.22 11.77
CA PRO A 185 -13.25 0.09 11.19
C PRO A 185 -13.27 1.23 12.22
N GLU A 186 -13.63 0.98 13.48
CA GLU A 186 -13.63 2.00 14.54
C GLU A 186 -12.24 2.60 14.76
N LEU A 187 -11.16 1.83 14.51
CA LEU A 187 -9.79 2.31 14.66
C LEU A 187 -9.43 3.39 13.64
N THR A 188 -10.18 3.51 12.56
CA THR A 188 -9.98 4.56 11.54
C THR A 188 -10.70 5.85 11.85
N PHE A 189 -11.65 5.88 12.80
CA PHE A 189 -12.49 7.05 13.06
C PHE A 189 -11.70 8.24 13.63
N THR A 190 -10.54 7.96 14.23
CA THR A 190 -9.65 9.01 14.78
C THR A 190 -8.63 9.51 13.75
N CYS A 191 -8.61 8.97 12.53
CA CYS A 191 -7.70 9.45 11.49
C CYS A 191 -7.99 10.91 11.13
N PRO A 192 -6.98 11.79 11.21
CA PRO A 192 -7.12 13.18 10.76
C PRO A 192 -7.46 13.26 9.25
N PRO A 193 -8.06 14.35 8.77
CA PRO A 193 -8.39 14.54 7.36
C PRO A 193 -7.21 14.27 6.42
N LYS A 194 -6.02 14.78 6.75
CA LYS A 194 -4.80 14.54 5.95
C LYS A 194 -4.47 13.05 5.84
N VAL A 195 -4.48 12.30 6.94
CA VAL A 195 -4.20 10.85 6.92
C VAL A 195 -5.31 10.12 6.14
N THR A 196 -6.56 10.54 6.30
CA THR A 196 -7.69 9.99 5.55
C THR A 196 -7.55 10.20 4.04
N ALA A 197 -7.17 11.42 3.61
CA ALA A 197 -6.93 11.75 2.21
C ALA A 197 -5.80 10.90 1.62
N GLU A 198 -4.64 10.93 2.28
CA GLU A 198 -3.42 10.28 1.80
C GLU A 198 -3.55 8.75 1.78
N SER A 199 -4.11 8.14 2.83
CA SER A 199 -4.32 6.69 2.84
C SER A 199 -5.44 6.27 1.88
N GLY A 200 -6.52 7.02 1.78
CA GLY A 200 -7.63 6.65 0.93
C GLY A 200 -7.32 6.79 -0.57
N ILE A 201 -6.59 7.82 -0.98
CA ILE A 201 -6.12 7.94 -2.38
C ILE A 201 -5.08 6.86 -2.73
N ASP A 202 -4.29 6.42 -1.75
CA ASP A 202 -3.38 5.29 -1.88
C ASP A 202 -4.13 3.99 -2.16
N ALA A 203 -5.21 3.71 -1.41
CA ALA A 203 -6.09 2.55 -1.68
C ALA A 203 -6.69 2.59 -3.10
N LEU A 204 -7.15 3.76 -3.55
CA LEU A 204 -7.65 3.93 -4.92
C LEU A 204 -6.54 3.69 -5.95
N THR A 205 -5.33 4.19 -5.70
CA THR A 205 -4.17 3.99 -6.58
C THR A 205 -3.80 2.51 -6.67
N HIS A 206 -3.75 1.81 -5.55
CA HIS A 206 -3.53 0.36 -5.50
C HIS A 206 -4.54 -0.41 -6.34
N ALA A 207 -5.83 -0.06 -6.21
CA ALA A 207 -6.89 -0.71 -6.97
C ALA A 207 -6.76 -0.43 -8.48
N LEU A 208 -6.53 0.84 -8.87
CA LEU A 208 -6.36 1.23 -10.26
C LEU A 208 -5.15 0.54 -10.88
N GLU A 209 -3.97 0.61 -10.23
CA GLU A 209 -2.77 0.00 -10.78
C GLU A 209 -2.89 -1.52 -10.93
N SER A 210 -3.45 -2.21 -9.93
CA SER A 210 -3.65 -3.65 -10.03
C SER A 210 -4.71 -4.05 -11.07
N PHE A 211 -5.67 -3.16 -11.36
CA PHE A 211 -6.68 -3.36 -12.40
C PHE A 211 -6.10 -3.23 -13.82
N ILE A 212 -5.09 -2.37 -14.00
CA ILE A 212 -4.51 -2.05 -15.30
C ILE A 212 -3.12 -2.64 -15.54
N THR A 213 -2.49 -3.29 -14.57
CA THR A 213 -1.15 -3.90 -14.71
C THR A 213 -1.10 -4.97 -15.80
N LEU A 214 0.07 -5.51 -16.11
CA LEU A 214 0.21 -6.60 -17.08
C LEU A 214 -0.65 -7.80 -16.72
N ASP A 215 -1.19 -8.45 -17.75
CA ASP A 215 -1.91 -9.71 -17.61
C ASP A 215 -0.99 -10.82 -17.06
N SER A 216 -1.54 -11.73 -16.27
CA SER A 216 -0.78 -12.83 -15.64
C SER A 216 -0.07 -13.75 -16.63
N SER A 217 -0.58 -13.85 -17.86
CA SER A 217 0.04 -14.59 -18.98
C SER A 217 1.28 -13.90 -19.55
N GLN A 218 1.44 -12.59 -19.32
CA GLN A 218 2.54 -11.76 -19.80
C GLN A 218 3.52 -11.36 -18.70
N PHE A 219 3.15 -11.60 -17.45
CA PHE A 219 3.92 -11.15 -16.29
C PHE A 219 5.14 -12.05 -16.06
N ASP A 220 6.33 -11.45 -16.07
CA ASP A 220 7.58 -12.15 -15.77
C ASP A 220 7.70 -12.43 -14.27
N ARG A 221 7.63 -13.70 -13.89
CA ARG A 221 7.78 -14.18 -12.51
C ARG A 221 9.23 -14.51 -12.15
N ASN A 222 10.19 -14.25 -13.07
CA ASN A 222 11.61 -14.59 -12.91
C ASN A 222 11.84 -16.07 -12.53
N GLY A 223 11.00 -16.97 -13.03
CA GLY A 223 11.07 -18.41 -12.72
C GLY A 223 10.63 -18.81 -11.30
N SER A 224 10.11 -17.87 -10.51
CA SER A 224 9.62 -18.18 -9.17
C SER A 224 8.40 -19.09 -9.21
N VAL A 225 8.40 -20.12 -8.37
CA VAL A 225 7.25 -21.02 -8.14
C VAL A 225 6.27 -20.44 -7.11
N ASP A 226 6.73 -19.49 -6.30
CA ASP A 226 5.92 -18.77 -5.30
C ASP A 226 6.17 -17.25 -5.42
N PRO A 227 5.70 -16.60 -6.50
CA PRO A 227 5.93 -15.18 -6.72
C PRO A 227 5.10 -14.32 -5.77
N GLY A 228 5.68 -13.23 -5.26
CA GLY A 228 4.95 -12.20 -4.53
C GLY A 228 3.92 -11.48 -5.40
N TYR A 229 4.28 -11.23 -6.68
CA TYR A 229 3.39 -10.67 -7.71
C TYR A 229 3.35 -11.57 -8.94
N SER A 230 2.18 -11.65 -9.57
CA SER A 230 1.95 -12.57 -10.70
C SER A 230 1.17 -11.96 -11.88
N GLY A 231 0.97 -10.65 -11.90
CA GLY A 231 0.14 -9.98 -12.89
C GLY A 231 -1.37 -10.05 -12.58
N ARG A 232 -2.16 -9.24 -13.25
CA ARG A 232 -3.62 -9.23 -13.07
C ARG A 232 -4.25 -10.48 -13.65
N SER A 233 -5.29 -10.95 -13.02
CA SER A 233 -6.10 -12.10 -13.43
C SER A 233 -7.59 -11.79 -13.30
N GLY A 234 -8.44 -12.67 -13.83
CA GLY A 234 -9.89 -12.54 -13.63
C GLY A 234 -10.29 -12.46 -12.17
N LEU A 235 -9.57 -13.15 -11.27
CA LEU A 235 -9.81 -13.10 -9.83
C LEU A 235 -9.42 -11.75 -9.23
N THR A 236 -8.21 -11.27 -9.47
CA THR A 236 -7.73 -10.01 -8.89
C THR A 236 -8.53 -8.80 -9.39
N MET A 237 -8.98 -8.82 -10.64
CA MET A 237 -9.81 -7.77 -11.22
C MET A 237 -11.19 -7.64 -10.55
N ILE A 238 -11.76 -8.71 -9.98
CA ILE A 238 -13.02 -8.64 -9.21
C ILE A 238 -12.84 -7.73 -8.00
N PHE A 239 -11.76 -7.94 -7.24
CA PHE A 239 -11.44 -7.14 -6.05
C PHE A 239 -11.09 -5.70 -6.42
N ALA A 240 -10.28 -5.49 -7.48
CA ALA A 240 -9.92 -4.15 -7.93
C ALA A 240 -11.17 -3.32 -8.32
N ARG A 241 -12.11 -3.89 -9.08
CA ARG A 241 -13.36 -3.21 -9.46
C ARG A 241 -14.15 -2.75 -8.26
N GLU A 242 -14.36 -3.65 -7.30
CA GLU A 242 -15.14 -3.32 -6.12
C GLU A 242 -14.43 -2.28 -5.26
N SER A 243 -13.10 -2.36 -5.12
CA SER A 243 -12.32 -1.34 -4.45
C SER A 243 -12.46 0.04 -5.12
N ILE A 244 -12.33 0.13 -6.45
CA ILE A 244 -12.49 1.38 -7.20
C ILE A 244 -13.88 1.96 -6.97
N ARG A 245 -14.93 1.13 -7.03
CA ARG A 245 -16.33 1.55 -6.80
C ARG A 245 -16.53 2.14 -5.41
N LEU A 246 -15.99 1.47 -4.38
CA LEU A 246 -16.10 1.93 -2.99
C LEU A 246 -15.28 3.19 -2.75
N ALA A 247 -14.04 3.26 -3.25
CA ALA A 247 -13.21 4.44 -3.11
C ALA A 247 -13.82 5.66 -3.81
N ALA A 248 -14.35 5.49 -5.02
CA ALA A 248 -15.07 6.56 -5.74
C ALA A 248 -16.28 7.08 -4.98
N ALA A 249 -17.00 6.21 -4.26
CA ALA A 249 -18.20 6.57 -3.50
C ALA A 249 -17.87 7.21 -2.13
N TYR A 250 -16.80 6.77 -1.46
CA TYR A 250 -16.62 7.04 -0.03
C TYR A 250 -15.40 7.90 0.32
N LEU A 251 -14.35 7.97 -0.53
CA LEU A 251 -13.11 8.66 -0.18
C LEU A 251 -13.33 10.14 0.16
N LEU A 252 -13.99 10.86 -0.72
CA LEU A 252 -14.23 12.29 -0.50
C LEU A 252 -15.18 12.52 0.70
N ARG A 253 -16.19 11.69 0.88
CA ARG A 253 -17.08 11.74 2.05
C ARG A 253 -16.31 11.54 3.36
N CYS A 254 -15.39 10.56 3.41
CA CYS A 254 -14.52 10.35 4.57
C CYS A 254 -13.64 11.56 4.88
N TYR A 255 -13.10 12.20 3.83
CA TYR A 255 -12.24 13.37 3.97
C TYR A 255 -13.01 14.59 4.48
N GLU A 256 -14.18 14.87 3.89
CA GLU A 256 -15.04 16.02 4.24
C GLU A 256 -15.70 15.85 5.61
N ASN A 257 -16.03 14.61 5.98
CA ASN A 257 -16.66 14.29 7.27
C ASN A 257 -16.06 13.01 7.88
N GLY A 258 -15.05 13.16 8.71
CA GLY A 258 -14.42 12.04 9.41
C GLY A 258 -15.34 11.23 10.33
N ASN A 259 -16.54 11.74 10.66
CA ASN A 259 -17.56 11.05 11.45
C ASN A 259 -18.60 10.32 10.61
N ASP A 260 -18.48 10.31 9.28
CA ASP A 260 -19.32 9.50 8.40
C ASP A 260 -18.95 8.02 8.53
N VAL A 261 -19.65 7.33 9.42
CA VAL A 261 -19.36 5.92 9.76
C VAL A 261 -19.51 5.01 8.53
N GLU A 262 -20.53 5.23 7.69
CA GLU A 262 -20.72 4.45 6.46
C GLU A 262 -19.51 4.62 5.53
N ALA A 263 -19.07 5.85 5.33
CA ALA A 263 -17.92 6.13 4.47
C ALA A 263 -16.62 5.55 5.05
N ARG A 264 -16.41 5.63 6.37
CA ARG A 264 -15.25 5.00 7.04
C ARG A 264 -15.23 3.49 6.83
N VAL A 265 -16.36 2.81 7.05
CA VAL A 265 -16.50 1.37 6.81
C VAL A 265 -16.29 1.06 5.33
N GLY A 266 -16.89 1.85 4.42
CA GLY A 266 -16.71 1.71 2.98
C GLY A 266 -15.26 1.80 2.54
N MET A 267 -14.49 2.75 3.11
CA MET A 267 -13.05 2.87 2.83
C MET A 267 -12.22 1.71 3.41
N CYS A 268 -12.59 1.14 4.56
CA CYS A 268 -11.94 -0.08 5.07
C CYS A 268 -12.12 -1.24 4.08
N TYR A 269 -13.33 -1.44 3.55
CA TYR A 269 -13.56 -2.44 2.51
C TYR A 269 -12.79 -2.12 1.22
N ALA A 270 -12.75 -0.84 0.79
CA ALA A 270 -11.99 -0.43 -0.38
C ALA A 270 -10.51 -0.79 -0.24
N SER A 271 -9.88 -0.48 0.90
CA SER A 271 -8.49 -0.81 1.20
C SER A 271 -8.24 -2.32 1.19
N VAL A 272 -9.12 -3.10 1.83
CA VAL A 272 -9.03 -4.56 1.86
C VAL A 272 -9.12 -5.14 0.46
N TYR A 273 -10.09 -4.72 -0.36
CA TYR A 273 -10.24 -5.22 -1.72
C TYR A 273 -9.10 -4.76 -2.63
N ALA A 274 -8.58 -3.54 -2.48
CA ALA A 274 -7.36 -3.11 -3.16
C ALA A 274 -6.21 -4.08 -2.85
N ALA A 275 -6.00 -4.39 -1.57
CA ALA A 275 -4.93 -5.27 -1.12
C ALA A 275 -5.12 -6.73 -1.56
N MET A 276 -6.34 -7.24 -1.59
CA MET A 276 -6.67 -8.54 -2.18
C MET A 276 -6.35 -8.59 -3.68
N SER A 277 -6.43 -7.45 -4.39
CA SER A 277 -6.02 -7.36 -5.78
C SER A 277 -4.50 -7.22 -5.91
N TYR A 278 -3.94 -6.08 -5.49
CA TYR A 278 -2.54 -5.76 -5.78
C TYR A 278 -1.54 -6.66 -5.05
N GLY A 279 -1.93 -7.20 -3.91
CA GLY A 279 -1.09 -8.14 -3.16
C GLY A 279 -0.72 -9.41 -3.93
N SER A 280 -1.42 -9.71 -5.03
CA SER A 280 -1.10 -10.81 -5.96
C SER A 280 -0.87 -10.32 -7.38
N ALA A 281 -1.63 -9.32 -7.86
CA ALA A 281 -1.44 -8.77 -9.20
C ALA A 281 -0.16 -7.93 -9.33
N GLY A 282 0.19 -7.18 -8.29
CA GLY A 282 1.27 -6.21 -8.30
C GLY A 282 0.82 -4.80 -8.69
N LEU A 283 1.76 -3.88 -8.61
CA LEU A 283 1.65 -2.44 -8.91
C LEU A 283 2.55 -2.09 -10.07
N ASN A 284 2.54 -0.83 -10.54
CA ASN A 284 3.32 -0.42 -11.71
C ASN A 284 3.87 1.02 -11.62
N ALA A 285 3.64 1.87 -12.66
CA ALA A 285 4.34 3.13 -12.84
C ALA A 285 4.07 4.18 -11.75
N VAL A 286 2.84 4.28 -11.20
CA VAL A 286 2.55 5.29 -10.18
C VAL A 286 3.43 5.07 -8.96
N HIS A 287 3.42 3.86 -8.41
CA HIS A 287 4.27 3.49 -7.28
C HIS A 287 5.77 3.54 -7.64
N GLY A 288 6.14 3.14 -8.87
CA GLY A 288 7.52 3.21 -9.35
C GLY A 288 8.07 4.63 -9.31
N ILE A 289 7.31 5.61 -9.77
CA ILE A 289 7.69 7.03 -9.79
C ILE A 289 7.57 7.64 -8.37
N ALA A 290 6.54 7.29 -7.63
CA ALA A 290 6.28 7.82 -6.28
C ALA A 290 7.42 7.52 -5.30
N TYR A 291 8.15 6.41 -5.44
CA TYR A 291 9.31 6.12 -4.60
C TYR A 291 10.42 7.16 -4.79
N GLY A 292 10.72 7.54 -6.03
CA GLY A 292 11.68 8.61 -6.31
C GLY A 292 11.19 9.98 -5.82
N VAL A 293 9.89 10.29 -6.01
CA VAL A 293 9.28 11.51 -5.48
C VAL A 293 9.38 11.57 -3.94
N ALA A 294 9.12 10.45 -3.26
CA ALA A 294 9.24 10.37 -1.80
C ALA A 294 10.69 10.57 -1.32
N ALA A 295 11.67 9.99 -2.01
CA ALA A 295 13.09 10.17 -1.69
C ALA A 295 13.54 11.63 -1.80
N LEU A 296 13.02 12.38 -2.79
CA LEU A 296 13.34 13.79 -2.99
C LEU A 296 12.59 14.75 -2.05
N THR A 297 11.40 14.38 -1.57
CA THR A 297 10.52 15.31 -0.85
C THR A 297 10.25 14.95 0.60
N HIS A 298 10.51 13.71 0.98
CA HIS A 298 10.15 13.14 2.29
C HIS A 298 8.66 13.30 2.66
N LYS A 299 7.80 13.42 1.62
CA LYS A 299 6.34 13.48 1.81
C LYS A 299 5.76 12.06 1.91
N SER A 300 4.54 11.98 2.43
CA SER A 300 3.86 10.70 2.64
C SER A 300 3.67 9.91 1.35
N HIS A 301 3.65 8.59 1.48
CA HIS A 301 3.51 7.67 0.36
C HIS A 301 2.23 7.90 -0.45
N GLY A 302 1.08 8.07 0.21
CA GLY A 302 -0.19 8.32 -0.47
C GLY A 302 -0.21 9.64 -1.23
N ALA A 303 0.39 10.71 -0.68
CA ALA A 303 0.49 11.99 -1.39
C ALA A 303 1.41 11.90 -2.62
N THR A 304 2.52 11.15 -2.53
CA THR A 304 3.43 10.93 -3.69
C THR A 304 2.79 10.09 -4.78
N ASN A 305 1.95 9.12 -4.44
CA ASN A 305 1.15 8.38 -5.41
C ASN A 305 0.08 9.27 -6.06
N ALA A 306 -0.62 10.07 -5.26
CA ALA A 306 -1.71 10.93 -5.72
C ALA A 306 -1.28 11.92 -6.82
N VAL A 307 -0.12 12.56 -6.64
CA VAL A 307 0.37 13.58 -7.60
C VAL A 307 0.75 12.98 -8.96
N VAL A 308 1.12 11.70 -9.00
CA VAL A 308 1.52 10.98 -10.23
C VAL A 308 0.33 10.32 -10.92
N LEU A 309 -0.66 9.87 -10.16
CA LEU A 309 -1.76 9.02 -10.60
C LEU A 309 -2.48 9.53 -11.87
N PRO A 310 -2.94 10.80 -11.98
CA PRO A 310 -3.68 11.27 -13.16
C PRO A 310 -2.87 11.14 -14.45
N TYR A 311 -1.59 11.41 -14.40
CA TYR A 311 -0.69 11.42 -15.56
C TYR A 311 -0.32 10.00 -16.00
N ALA A 312 -0.17 9.06 -15.08
CA ALA A 312 0.04 7.65 -15.40
C ALA A 312 -1.20 7.04 -16.08
N ILE A 313 -2.41 7.36 -15.59
CA ILE A 313 -3.66 6.94 -16.22
C ILE A 313 -3.82 7.54 -17.61
N ASP A 314 -3.40 8.79 -17.80
CA ASP A 314 -3.47 9.49 -19.10
C ASP A 314 -2.60 8.81 -20.19
N VAL A 315 -1.44 8.29 -19.82
CA VAL A 315 -0.56 7.55 -20.75
C VAL A 315 -1.17 6.20 -21.17
N LEU A 316 -2.04 5.61 -20.36
CA LEU A 316 -2.63 4.29 -20.60
C LEU A 316 -3.93 4.30 -21.42
N ARG A 317 -4.38 5.46 -21.91
CA ARG A 317 -5.67 5.61 -22.60
C ARG A 317 -5.86 4.65 -23.78
N GLU A 318 -4.79 4.37 -24.52
CA GLU A 318 -4.84 3.46 -25.66
C GLU A 318 -4.65 1.99 -25.26
N SER A 319 -3.65 1.70 -24.41
CA SER A 319 -3.30 0.32 -24.05
C SER A 319 -4.28 -0.34 -23.09
N ARG A 320 -5.05 0.46 -22.33
CA ARG A 320 -6.04 0.02 -21.34
C ARG A 320 -7.41 0.68 -21.51
N HIS A 321 -7.78 0.96 -22.76
CA HIS A 321 -9.02 1.69 -23.08
C HIS A 321 -10.26 1.07 -22.44
N ALA A 322 -10.44 -0.24 -22.56
CA ALA A 322 -11.62 -0.93 -22.04
C ALA A 322 -11.72 -0.87 -20.52
N GLU A 323 -10.59 -1.05 -19.83
CA GLU A 323 -10.51 -0.97 -18.38
C GLU A 323 -10.76 0.46 -17.88
N LEU A 324 -10.15 1.45 -18.53
CA LEU A 324 -10.32 2.86 -18.16
C LEU A 324 -11.74 3.37 -18.46
N LEU A 325 -12.41 2.84 -19.48
CA LEU A 325 -13.82 3.11 -19.74
C LEU A 325 -14.71 2.59 -18.61
N GLU A 326 -14.41 1.39 -18.09
CA GLU A 326 -15.13 0.84 -16.93
C GLU A 326 -14.94 1.75 -15.70
N VAL A 327 -13.71 2.22 -15.45
CA VAL A 327 -13.41 3.16 -14.36
C VAL A 327 -14.12 4.50 -14.56
N ALA A 328 -14.13 5.05 -15.78
CA ALA A 328 -14.82 6.30 -16.10
C ALA A 328 -16.31 6.24 -15.76
N ARG A 329 -16.95 5.11 -16.03
CA ARG A 329 -18.37 4.87 -15.68
C ARG A 329 -18.57 4.84 -14.16
N VAL A 330 -17.66 4.23 -13.40
CA VAL A 330 -17.70 4.22 -11.93
C VAL A 330 -17.61 5.64 -11.36
N PHE A 331 -16.80 6.50 -11.97
CA PHE A 331 -16.67 7.91 -11.59
C PHE A 331 -17.81 8.80 -12.10
N GLY A 332 -18.85 8.22 -12.72
CA GLY A 332 -20.02 8.95 -13.21
C GLY A 332 -19.69 9.94 -14.32
N ILE A 333 -18.70 9.62 -15.15
CA ILE A 333 -18.32 10.46 -16.28
C ILE A 333 -19.37 10.27 -17.38
N ASP A 334 -20.20 11.30 -17.56
CA ASP A 334 -21.15 11.40 -18.66
C ASP A 334 -20.45 12.08 -19.86
N ALA A 335 -20.28 11.34 -20.94
CA ALA A 335 -19.56 11.80 -22.12
C ALA A 335 -20.30 11.38 -23.40
N VAL A 336 -20.04 12.08 -24.50
CA VAL A 336 -20.71 11.86 -25.79
C VAL A 336 -20.39 10.46 -26.35
N ASP A 337 -19.18 9.98 -26.10
CA ASP A 337 -18.72 8.64 -26.51
C ASP A 337 -17.67 8.07 -25.56
N ASP A 338 -17.31 6.79 -25.77
CA ASP A 338 -16.38 6.04 -24.94
C ASP A 338 -14.95 6.65 -24.97
N VAL A 339 -14.53 7.25 -26.09
CA VAL A 339 -13.21 7.89 -26.21
C VAL A 339 -13.14 9.13 -25.36
N GLN A 340 -14.21 9.95 -25.39
CA GLN A 340 -14.30 11.15 -24.56
C GLN A 340 -14.38 10.78 -23.07
N ALA A 341 -15.11 9.71 -22.70
CA ALA A 341 -15.15 9.24 -21.32
C ALA A 341 -13.77 8.88 -20.79
N VAL A 342 -12.97 8.13 -21.55
CA VAL A 342 -11.61 7.74 -21.18
C VAL A 342 -10.67 8.95 -21.13
N ARG A 343 -10.82 9.94 -22.03
CA ARG A 343 -10.04 11.19 -21.99
C ARG A 343 -10.37 12.04 -20.76
N THR A 344 -11.60 12.05 -20.31
CA THR A 344 -12.04 12.83 -19.14
C THR A 344 -11.58 12.23 -17.81
N LEU A 345 -11.32 10.93 -17.75
CA LEU A 345 -10.96 10.23 -16.50
C LEU A 345 -9.71 10.81 -15.81
N PRO A 346 -8.58 11.07 -16.49
CA PRO A 346 -7.40 11.69 -15.86
C PRO A 346 -7.71 13.07 -15.23
N HIS A 347 -8.54 13.88 -15.89
CA HIS A 347 -9.00 15.18 -15.35
C HIS A 347 -9.79 14.97 -14.05
N ARG A 348 -10.73 14.00 -14.04
CA ARG A 348 -11.54 13.67 -12.87
C ARG A 348 -10.71 13.20 -11.69
N LEU A 349 -9.65 12.41 -11.96
CA LEU A 349 -8.70 11.95 -10.94
C LEU A 349 -7.86 13.13 -10.42
N ARG A 350 -7.37 14.02 -11.28
CA ARG A 350 -6.64 15.24 -10.89
C ARG A 350 -7.51 16.17 -10.02
N ASP A 351 -8.79 16.34 -10.37
CA ASP A 351 -9.75 17.09 -9.58
C ASP A 351 -9.99 16.45 -8.20
N LEU A 352 -10.07 15.13 -8.12
CA LEU A 352 -10.20 14.41 -6.85
C LEU A 352 -8.97 14.66 -5.97
N VAL A 353 -7.75 14.55 -6.52
CA VAL A 353 -6.50 14.85 -5.81
C VAL A 353 -6.52 16.27 -5.25
N GLY A 354 -6.92 17.27 -6.05
CA GLY A 354 -7.06 18.66 -5.59
C GLY A 354 -8.11 18.84 -4.48
N LYS A 355 -9.25 18.13 -4.55
CA LYS A 355 -10.28 18.14 -3.50
C LYS A 355 -9.84 17.52 -2.18
N LEU A 356 -8.83 16.66 -2.22
CA LEU A 356 -8.20 16.06 -1.04
C LEU A 356 -7.09 16.93 -0.45
N ASP A 357 -6.94 18.19 -0.93
CA ASP A 357 -5.90 19.13 -0.53
C ASP A 357 -4.46 18.61 -0.77
N ILE A 358 -4.28 17.82 -1.83
CA ILE A 358 -2.99 17.33 -2.29
C ILE A 358 -2.61 18.09 -3.57
N PRO A 359 -1.36 18.60 -3.68
CA PRO A 359 -0.90 19.25 -4.92
C PRO A 359 -1.08 18.35 -6.15
N THR A 360 -1.51 18.93 -7.26
CA THR A 360 -1.88 18.19 -8.48
C THR A 360 -0.77 18.10 -9.52
N ASP A 361 0.40 18.67 -9.23
CA ASP A 361 1.59 18.61 -10.08
C ASP A 361 2.89 18.51 -9.27
N LEU A 362 3.95 17.98 -9.87
CA LEU A 362 5.22 17.74 -9.20
C LEU A 362 5.98 19.04 -8.88
N ASN A 363 5.76 20.12 -9.64
CA ASN A 363 6.38 21.41 -9.35
C ASN A 363 5.78 22.02 -8.07
N ALA A 364 4.45 22.07 -7.96
CA ALA A 364 3.76 22.50 -6.72
C ALA A 364 4.05 21.51 -5.56
N PHE A 365 4.30 20.26 -5.86
CA PHE A 365 4.71 19.25 -4.88
C PHE A 365 6.13 19.47 -4.36
N GLY A 366 6.94 20.31 -5.03
CA GLY A 366 8.28 20.70 -4.60
C GLY A 366 9.43 19.98 -5.31
N ILE A 367 9.19 19.32 -6.45
CA ILE A 367 10.23 18.70 -7.27
C ILE A 367 10.87 19.76 -8.20
N PRO A 368 12.18 20.04 -8.09
CA PRO A 368 12.85 20.95 -9.00
C PRO A 368 13.02 20.32 -10.38
N ARG A 369 12.91 21.13 -11.46
CA ARG A 369 13.04 20.64 -12.84
C ARG A 369 14.38 19.94 -13.11
N THR A 370 15.42 20.35 -12.42
CA THR A 370 16.77 19.77 -12.53
C THR A 370 16.84 18.31 -12.05
N SER A 371 15.91 17.88 -11.21
CA SER A 371 15.88 16.51 -10.66
C SER A 371 15.09 15.51 -11.51
N LEU A 372 14.43 15.93 -12.60
CA LEU A 372 13.55 15.05 -13.38
C LEU A 372 14.31 13.90 -14.04
N LYS A 373 15.56 14.11 -14.45
CA LYS A 373 16.39 13.07 -15.05
C LYS A 373 16.75 11.98 -14.02
N ASP A 374 17.14 12.40 -12.82
CA ASP A 374 17.50 11.50 -11.74
C ASP A 374 16.24 10.75 -11.26
N LEU A 375 15.10 11.46 -11.13
CA LEU A 375 13.80 10.87 -10.83
C LEU A 375 13.41 9.77 -11.83
N LEU A 376 13.64 10.00 -13.14
CA LEU A 376 13.39 8.97 -14.16
C LEU A 376 14.29 7.75 -13.96
N THR A 377 15.58 7.98 -13.73
CA THR A 377 16.55 6.90 -13.52
C THR A 377 16.19 6.05 -12.28
N ASP A 378 15.89 6.71 -11.17
CA ASP A 378 15.52 6.04 -9.90
C ASP A 378 14.20 5.26 -10.06
N SER A 379 13.22 5.85 -10.76
CA SER A 379 11.93 5.23 -11.01
C SER A 379 12.05 3.95 -11.86
N LEU A 380 12.87 3.98 -12.90
CA LEU A 380 13.16 2.82 -13.75
C LEU A 380 13.98 1.76 -12.99
N GLY A 381 14.78 2.18 -12.02
CA GLY A 381 15.52 1.29 -11.11
C GLY A 381 14.62 0.39 -10.25
N VAL A 382 13.36 0.77 -10.04
CA VAL A 382 12.35 -0.09 -9.39
C VAL A 382 11.80 -1.12 -10.38
N THR A 383 12.67 -1.97 -10.88
CA THR A 383 12.43 -2.85 -12.05
C THR A 383 11.19 -3.73 -11.92
N ARG A 384 10.85 -4.19 -10.71
CA ARG A 384 9.65 -5.01 -10.48
C ARG A 384 8.35 -4.28 -10.83
N LEU A 385 8.31 -2.95 -10.63
CA LEU A 385 7.15 -2.10 -10.93
C LEU A 385 7.19 -1.60 -12.38
N ALA A 386 8.36 -1.20 -12.88
CA ALA A 386 8.52 -0.75 -14.25
C ALA A 386 8.09 -1.84 -15.26
N LYS A 387 8.54 -3.08 -15.07
CA LYS A 387 8.19 -4.22 -15.93
C LYS A 387 6.70 -4.57 -15.93
N ALA A 388 5.96 -4.16 -14.91
CA ALA A 388 4.53 -4.43 -14.78
C ALA A 388 3.65 -3.39 -15.51
N PHE A 389 4.25 -2.29 -16.00
CA PHE A 389 3.52 -1.23 -16.69
C PHE A 389 3.19 -1.64 -18.14
N PRO A 390 1.90 -1.63 -18.55
CA PRO A 390 1.45 -2.27 -19.78
C PRO A 390 1.59 -1.34 -21.01
N VAL A 391 2.82 -0.95 -21.32
CA VAL A 391 3.18 -0.09 -22.46
C VAL A 391 4.30 -0.70 -23.29
N GLY A 392 4.44 -0.27 -24.55
CA GLY A 392 5.47 -0.78 -25.46
C GLY A 392 6.87 -0.24 -25.16
N ASN A 393 6.98 1.03 -24.75
CA ASN A 393 8.23 1.68 -24.36
C ASN A 393 8.12 2.26 -22.96
N ILE A 394 8.70 1.55 -21.98
CA ILE A 394 8.59 1.89 -20.57
C ILE A 394 9.33 3.21 -20.27
N GLU A 395 10.55 3.39 -20.77
CA GLU A 395 11.37 4.56 -20.50
C GLU A 395 10.71 5.83 -21.04
N GLU A 396 10.25 5.81 -22.29
CA GLU A 396 9.55 6.94 -22.91
C GLU A 396 8.26 7.28 -22.16
N SER A 397 7.49 6.26 -21.77
CA SER A 397 6.24 6.45 -21.03
C SER A 397 6.46 7.03 -19.63
N TYR A 398 7.49 6.57 -18.92
CA TYR A 398 7.87 7.14 -17.62
C TYR A 398 8.36 8.58 -17.75
N ALA A 399 9.19 8.87 -18.76
CA ALA A 399 9.64 10.24 -19.05
C ALA A 399 8.45 11.17 -19.36
N GLU A 400 7.48 10.70 -20.15
CA GLU A 400 6.26 11.45 -20.44
C GLU A 400 5.42 11.70 -19.20
N ILE A 401 5.19 10.67 -18.35
CA ILE A 401 4.44 10.81 -17.08
C ILE A 401 5.11 11.87 -16.19
N ILE A 402 6.42 11.79 -16.01
CA ILE A 402 7.18 12.70 -15.14
C ILE A 402 7.15 14.12 -15.68
N ASP A 403 7.37 14.33 -16.98
CA ASP A 403 7.35 15.67 -17.60
C ASP A 403 5.95 16.29 -17.52
N ASN A 404 4.91 15.55 -17.89
CA ASN A 404 3.52 16.01 -17.83
C ASN A 404 3.08 16.28 -16.38
N ALA A 405 3.44 15.41 -15.43
CA ALA A 405 3.15 15.62 -14.01
C ALA A 405 3.90 16.85 -13.45
N TRP A 406 5.12 17.14 -13.92
CA TRP A 406 5.86 18.31 -13.49
C TRP A 406 5.24 19.61 -14.04
N GLN A 407 4.77 19.59 -15.29
CA GLN A 407 4.10 20.71 -15.93
C GLN A 407 2.64 20.90 -15.48
N GLY A 408 2.04 19.92 -14.82
CA GLY A 408 0.62 19.91 -14.47
C GLY A 408 -0.31 19.82 -15.68
N VAL A 409 0.11 19.16 -16.78
CA VAL A 409 -0.58 19.16 -18.08
C VAL A 409 -0.90 17.75 -18.54
N LEU A 410 -2.15 17.47 -18.86
CA LEU A 410 -2.57 16.21 -19.49
C LEU A 410 -2.37 16.26 -21.02
N ARG A 411 -2.36 15.10 -21.67
CA ARG A 411 -2.05 14.94 -23.11
C ARG A 411 -2.92 15.80 -24.03
N ASP A 412 -4.21 15.89 -23.77
CA ASP A 412 -5.13 16.73 -24.55
C ASP A 412 -4.88 18.23 -24.34
N GLU A 413 -4.65 18.68 -23.11
CA GLU A 413 -4.27 20.07 -22.81
C GLU A 413 -2.94 20.44 -23.46
N LYS A 414 -1.98 19.50 -23.54
CA LYS A 414 -0.69 19.69 -24.21
C LYS A 414 -0.88 19.82 -25.72
N ALA A 415 -1.74 19.00 -26.33
CA ALA A 415 -2.08 19.09 -27.75
C ALA A 415 -2.74 20.43 -28.10
N GLU A 416 -3.65 20.93 -27.28
CA GLU A 416 -4.32 22.22 -27.45
C GLU A 416 -3.30 23.38 -27.37
N ARG A 417 -2.36 23.36 -26.42
CA ARG A 417 -1.29 24.37 -26.31
C ARG A 417 -0.40 24.42 -27.55
N LEU A 418 -0.08 23.26 -28.15
CA LEU A 418 0.73 23.15 -29.36
C LEU A 418 0.00 23.65 -30.60
N THR A 419 -1.32 23.53 -30.67
CA THR A 419 -2.14 24.03 -31.78
C THR A 419 -2.45 25.51 -31.67
N ALA A 420 -2.33 26.10 -30.49
CA ALA A 420 -2.56 27.51 -30.20
C ALA A 420 -1.29 28.39 -30.32
N ALA A 421 -0.09 27.80 -30.42
CA ALA A 421 1.20 28.45 -30.54
C ALA A 421 1.66 28.47 -32.00
#